data_cb77646bdbc3e50c60102dbe3266bba1
#
_entry.id   cb77646bdbc3e50c60102dbe3266bba1
#
_cell.length_a   1.000
_cell.length_b   1.000
_cell.length_c   1.000
_cell.angle_alpha   90.00
_cell.angle_beta   90.00
_cell.angle_gamma   90.00
#
_symmetry.space_group_name_H-M   'P 1'
#
loop_
_entity.id
_entity.type
_entity.pdbx_description
1 polymer ?
#
loop_
_entity_poly.entity_id
_entity_poly.type
_entity_poly.pdbx_seq_one_letter_code
_entity_poly.pdbx_strand_id
1 'polypeptide(L)'
;SGVDDNYFKMMNIPIVQGSFFTDRSDSCSQVIIDERCAEKLIKTWHWKDGVVGKHITCTGHDDGKGHNCIFTICGVCKNVRWGDVGTSGDRMNDFPVLYFYSLKRSFYILVKFNELKDESLAELQSKVQAMYPNNKVIVKSYASELANQYASQLNFRNGILVAGIVTMIIALFGLVGYTSDEVNRRRKEIASVRNDLQR
;
A
#
# COMPACT_ATOMS: atom_id res chain seq x y z
N SER A 1 15.11 4.89 1.96
CA SER A 1 15.10 4.03 0.77
C SER A 1 16.21 4.46 -0.18
N GLY A 2 17.04 3.51 -0.67
CA GLY A 2 18.05 3.78 -1.71
C GLY A 2 17.41 3.71 -3.08
N VAL A 3 17.60 4.72 -3.92
CA VAL A 3 17.02 4.84 -5.26
C VAL A 3 18.02 5.43 -6.25
N ASP A 4 17.77 5.22 -7.55
CA ASP A 4 18.51 5.85 -8.63
C ASP A 4 17.74 7.05 -9.24
N ASP A 5 18.37 7.73 -10.21
CA ASP A 5 17.76 8.90 -10.89
C ASP A 5 16.47 8.57 -11.64
N ASN A 6 16.31 7.33 -12.11
CA ASN A 6 15.18 6.93 -12.94
C ASN A 6 13.96 6.53 -12.10
N TYR A 7 14.16 6.22 -10.81
CA TYR A 7 13.09 5.75 -9.94
C TYR A 7 11.87 6.67 -9.94
N PHE A 8 12.08 7.97 -9.69
CA PHE A 8 10.98 8.95 -9.62
C PHE A 8 10.24 9.09 -10.94
N LYS A 9 10.98 9.08 -12.07
CA LYS A 9 10.39 9.18 -13.42
C LYS A 9 9.60 7.91 -13.75
N MET A 10 10.14 6.74 -13.44
CA MET A 10 9.51 5.46 -13.72
C MET A 10 8.24 5.26 -12.89
N MET A 11 8.27 5.63 -11.61
CA MET A 11 7.13 5.56 -10.70
C MET A 11 6.16 6.74 -10.83
N ASN A 12 6.47 7.70 -11.74
CA ASN A 12 5.69 8.92 -11.95
C ASN A 12 5.47 9.73 -10.66
N ILE A 13 6.51 9.84 -9.85
CA ILE A 13 6.50 10.60 -8.59
C ILE A 13 7.04 12.01 -8.88
N PRO A 14 6.19 13.05 -8.85
CA PRO A 14 6.64 14.41 -9.14
C PRO A 14 7.44 14.99 -7.97
N ILE A 15 8.47 15.79 -8.31
CA ILE A 15 9.14 16.67 -7.35
C ILE A 15 8.30 17.94 -7.23
N VAL A 16 7.93 18.29 -6.01
CA VAL A 16 7.08 19.45 -5.68
C VAL A 16 7.92 20.68 -5.42
N GLN A 17 9.09 20.52 -4.78
CA GLN A 17 10.02 21.59 -4.47
C GLN A 17 11.46 21.11 -4.68
N GLY A 18 12.35 22.02 -5.10
CA GLY A 18 13.76 21.70 -5.32
C GLY A 18 14.01 20.95 -6.63
N SER A 19 14.96 20.02 -6.61
CA SER A 19 15.41 19.28 -7.78
C SER A 19 15.65 17.79 -7.46
N PHE A 20 15.85 16.99 -8.52
CA PHE A 20 16.41 15.65 -8.40
C PHE A 20 17.85 15.70 -7.90
N PHE A 21 18.43 14.53 -7.61
CA PHE A 21 19.82 14.42 -7.22
C PHE A 21 20.74 15.07 -8.27
N THR A 22 21.62 15.95 -7.84
CA THR A 22 22.67 16.54 -8.67
C THR A 22 24.01 15.86 -8.44
N ASP A 23 24.25 15.40 -7.20
CA ASP A 23 25.41 14.60 -6.85
C ASP A 23 25.03 13.10 -6.93
N ARG A 24 25.69 12.41 -7.86
CA ARG A 24 25.52 10.96 -8.12
C ARG A 24 26.60 10.13 -7.42
N SER A 25 27.35 10.71 -6.53
CA SER A 25 28.24 9.94 -5.70
C SER A 25 27.41 9.18 -4.65
N ASP A 26 27.81 7.93 -4.38
CA ASP A 26 27.25 7.11 -3.28
C ASP A 26 27.67 7.69 -1.91
N SER A 27 28.05 8.97 -1.88
CA SER A 27 28.43 9.71 -0.68
C SER A 27 27.17 10.22 0.02
N CYS A 28 27.24 10.34 1.33
CA CYS A 28 26.18 10.90 2.16
C CYS A 28 26.03 12.41 1.91
N SER A 29 25.55 12.81 0.72
CA SER A 29 25.53 14.22 0.33
C SER A 29 24.11 14.78 0.18
N GLN A 30 23.24 14.08 -0.52
CA GLN A 30 21.91 14.57 -0.86
C GLN A 30 20.79 13.59 -0.48
N VAL A 31 19.62 14.16 -0.16
CA VAL A 31 18.40 13.41 0.15
C VAL A 31 17.20 14.10 -0.46
N ILE A 32 16.28 13.30 -1.02
CA ILE A 32 14.93 13.74 -1.38
C ILE A 32 13.99 13.24 -0.29
N ILE A 33 13.10 14.09 0.17
CA ILE A 33 12.12 13.75 1.21
C ILE A 33 10.71 13.86 0.67
N ASP A 34 9.76 13.17 1.28
CA ASP A 34 8.34 13.33 0.94
C ASP A 34 7.73 14.56 1.63
N GLU A 35 6.54 14.99 1.17
CA GLU A 35 5.82 16.15 1.74
C GLU A 35 5.56 15.97 3.25
N ARG A 36 5.25 14.73 3.70
CA ARG A 36 5.02 14.42 5.13
C ARG A 36 6.27 14.65 5.97
N CYS A 37 7.42 14.25 5.44
CA CYS A 37 8.70 14.52 6.09
C CYS A 37 8.98 16.03 6.18
N ALA A 38 8.75 16.74 5.07
CA ALA A 38 8.92 18.18 5.02
C ALA A 38 8.03 18.90 6.04
N GLU A 39 6.75 18.56 6.12
CA GLU A 39 5.82 19.13 7.11
C GLU A 39 6.26 18.86 8.55
N LYS A 40 6.69 17.63 8.86
CA LYS A 40 7.19 17.28 10.20
C LYS A 40 8.45 18.07 10.57
N LEU A 41 9.39 18.20 9.62
CA LEU A 41 10.62 18.98 9.85
C LEU A 41 10.34 20.47 10.05
N ILE A 42 9.46 21.06 9.23
CA ILE A 42 9.04 22.46 9.39
C ILE A 42 8.40 22.68 10.76
N LYS A 43 7.50 21.78 11.18
CA LYS A 43 6.86 21.86 12.51
C LYS A 43 7.85 21.74 13.66
N THR A 44 8.79 20.80 13.56
CA THR A 44 9.73 20.51 14.64
C THR A 44 10.81 21.57 14.77
N TRP A 45 11.34 22.05 13.65
CA TRP A 45 12.47 22.98 13.63
C TRP A 45 12.06 24.44 13.37
N HIS A 46 10.76 24.71 13.18
CA HIS A 46 10.20 26.05 12.92
C HIS A 46 10.85 26.75 11.72
N TRP A 47 11.20 26.00 10.66
CA TRP A 47 11.82 26.55 9.46
C TRP A 47 10.82 27.39 8.67
N LYS A 48 11.10 28.71 8.55
CA LYS A 48 10.22 29.65 7.83
C LYS A 48 10.47 29.66 6.32
N ASP A 49 11.70 29.32 5.89
CA ASP A 49 12.15 29.43 4.50
C ASP A 49 12.07 28.10 3.74
N GLY A 50 11.25 27.16 4.20
CA GLY A 50 11.15 25.84 3.61
C GLY A 50 12.27 24.88 4.04
N VAL A 51 12.31 23.71 3.39
CA VAL A 51 13.21 22.60 3.77
C VAL A 51 14.38 22.40 2.80
N VAL A 52 14.23 22.84 1.53
CA VAL A 52 15.26 22.63 0.51
C VAL A 52 16.52 23.40 0.86
N GLY A 53 17.68 22.76 0.72
CA GLY A 53 18.99 23.30 1.08
C GLY A 53 19.34 23.15 2.58
N LYS A 54 18.42 22.70 3.43
CA LYS A 54 18.71 22.43 4.84
C LYS A 54 19.45 21.10 5.01
N HIS A 55 20.22 21.03 6.10
CA HIS A 55 20.98 19.83 6.43
C HIS A 55 20.26 19.01 7.50
N ILE A 56 20.25 17.70 7.31
CA ILE A 56 19.71 16.75 8.29
C ILE A 56 20.73 15.64 8.54
N THR A 57 20.75 15.13 9.77
CA THR A 57 21.56 13.98 10.14
C THR A 57 20.66 12.75 10.24
N CYS A 58 21.01 11.69 9.53
CA CYS A 58 20.29 10.43 9.60
C CYS A 58 21.05 9.43 10.48
N THR A 59 20.44 9.05 11.61
CA THR A 59 20.95 7.95 12.43
C THR A 59 20.75 6.63 11.70
N GLY A 60 21.80 5.81 11.62
CA GLY A 60 21.77 4.52 10.90
C GLY A 60 22.29 4.56 9.46
N HIS A 61 22.68 5.74 8.96
CA HIS A 61 23.52 5.90 7.79
C HIS A 61 24.85 6.47 8.24
N ASP A 62 25.91 5.69 8.14
CA ASP A 62 27.27 6.11 8.46
C ASP A 62 28.13 6.25 7.19
N ASP A 63 29.21 6.97 7.31
CA ASP A 63 30.20 7.18 6.26
C ASP A 63 31.17 5.99 6.09
N GLY A 64 30.89 4.86 6.72
CA GLY A 64 31.78 3.70 6.81
C GLY A 64 32.89 3.85 7.85
N LYS A 65 32.96 5.00 8.54
CA LYS A 65 33.93 5.32 9.62
C LYS A 65 33.22 5.46 10.98
N GLY A 66 31.94 5.18 11.04
CA GLY A 66 31.14 5.27 12.26
C GLY A 66 30.59 6.67 12.58
N HIS A 67 30.69 7.63 11.66
CA HIS A 67 30.08 8.94 11.82
C HIS A 67 28.73 8.98 11.10
N ASN A 68 27.73 9.59 11.73
CA ASN A 68 26.43 9.80 11.09
C ASN A 68 26.56 10.70 9.86
N CYS A 69 25.97 10.29 8.75
CA CYS A 69 25.94 11.09 7.54
C CYS A 69 25.10 12.35 7.70
N ILE A 70 25.60 13.47 7.17
CA ILE A 70 24.87 14.73 7.05
C ILE A 70 24.41 14.86 5.60
N PHE A 71 23.11 14.93 5.40
CA PHE A 71 22.49 15.04 4.09
C PHE A 71 21.92 16.43 3.86
N THR A 72 22.09 16.96 2.66
CA THR A 72 21.40 18.17 2.22
C THR A 72 20.11 17.81 1.54
N ILE A 73 18.98 18.39 1.96
CA ILE A 73 17.69 18.19 1.30
C ILE A 73 17.72 18.90 -0.05
N CYS A 74 17.79 18.13 -1.15
CA CYS A 74 17.82 18.68 -2.51
C CYS A 74 16.42 18.80 -3.13
N GLY A 75 15.46 18.01 -2.69
CA GLY A 75 14.10 18.07 -3.21
C GLY A 75 13.06 17.50 -2.27
N VAL A 76 11.81 17.89 -2.53
CA VAL A 76 10.62 17.35 -1.89
C VAL A 76 9.77 16.69 -2.95
N CYS A 77 9.45 15.42 -2.78
CA CYS A 77 8.58 14.68 -3.68
C CYS A 77 7.17 14.54 -3.10
N LYS A 78 6.20 14.27 -3.98
CA LYS A 78 4.84 13.99 -3.56
C LYS A 78 4.77 12.72 -2.71
N ASN A 79 3.86 12.70 -1.76
CA ASN A 79 3.64 11.53 -0.91
C ASN A 79 3.32 10.28 -1.74
N VAL A 80 4.00 9.19 -1.43
CA VAL A 80 3.74 7.87 -2.01
C VAL A 80 3.12 6.99 -0.94
N ARG A 81 2.17 6.19 -1.33
CA ARG A 81 1.55 5.19 -0.45
C ARG A 81 2.37 3.91 -0.47
N TRP A 82 2.85 3.49 0.71
CA TRP A 82 3.71 2.31 0.85
C TRP A 82 3.01 1.10 1.45
N GLY A 83 1.87 1.29 2.07
CA GLY A 83 1.17 0.26 2.82
C GLY A 83 -0.25 -0.01 2.33
N ASP A 84 -0.78 -1.14 2.77
CA ASP A 84 -2.15 -1.55 2.51
C ASP A 84 -3.18 -0.61 3.15
N VAL A 85 -4.34 -0.50 2.53
CA VAL A 85 -5.47 0.25 3.06
C VAL A 85 -6.14 -0.52 4.20
N GLY A 86 -6.33 0.14 5.35
CA GLY A 86 -7.13 -0.42 6.45
C GLY A 86 -6.44 -1.46 7.32
N THR A 87 -5.13 -1.59 7.22
CA THR A 87 -4.32 -2.49 8.06
C THR A 87 -3.19 -1.74 8.76
N SER A 88 -2.23 -2.47 9.34
CA SER A 88 -0.98 -1.89 9.85
C SER A 88 -0.25 -1.04 8.80
N GLY A 89 -0.54 -1.26 7.52
CA GLY A 89 -0.06 -0.47 6.39
C GLY A 89 -0.55 0.97 6.38
N ASP A 90 -1.73 1.28 6.91
CA ASP A 90 -2.19 2.67 7.04
C ASP A 90 -1.27 3.47 7.96
N ARG A 91 -0.77 2.86 9.04
CA ARG A 91 0.23 3.50 9.90
C ARG A 91 1.56 3.73 9.17
N MET A 92 1.97 2.81 8.30
CA MET A 92 3.18 2.97 7.49
C MET A 92 3.06 4.13 6.50
N ASN A 93 1.85 4.46 6.05
CA ASN A 93 1.61 5.61 5.18
C ASN A 93 1.79 6.96 5.90
N ASP A 94 1.79 7.00 7.22
CA ASP A 94 2.05 8.20 8.02
C ASP A 94 3.55 8.42 8.33
N PHE A 95 4.40 7.44 8.04
CA PHE A 95 5.82 7.59 8.24
C PHE A 95 6.46 8.45 7.16
N PRO A 96 7.35 9.37 7.55
CA PRO A 96 8.12 10.15 6.60
C PRO A 96 9.08 9.26 5.82
N VAL A 97 9.21 9.51 4.53
CA VAL A 97 10.10 8.75 3.65
C VAL A 97 11.25 9.63 3.20
N LEU A 98 12.45 9.06 3.30
CA LEU A 98 13.67 9.67 2.82
C LEU A 98 14.25 8.79 1.69
N TYR A 99 14.60 9.41 0.58
CA TYR A 99 15.21 8.78 -0.58
C TYR A 99 16.67 9.21 -0.69
N PHE A 100 17.57 8.23 -0.67
CA PHE A 100 19.01 8.42 -0.81
C PHE A 100 19.44 7.93 -2.17
N TYR A 101 20.37 8.63 -2.80
CA TYR A 101 21.00 8.11 -3.99
C TYR A 101 21.88 6.90 -3.64
N SER A 102 21.64 5.76 -4.24
CA SER A 102 22.46 4.56 -4.04
C SER A 102 22.36 3.62 -5.22
N LEU A 103 23.50 3.32 -5.84
CA LEU A 103 23.64 2.31 -6.88
C LEU A 103 24.20 0.99 -6.36
N LYS A 104 24.95 1.03 -5.24
CA LYS A 104 25.72 -0.15 -4.75
C LYS A 104 24.91 -1.11 -3.90
N ARG A 105 23.77 -0.69 -3.35
CA ARG A 105 22.93 -1.48 -2.44
C ARG A 105 21.52 -1.69 -3.01
N SER A 106 21.41 -2.02 -4.30
CA SER A 106 20.11 -2.30 -4.91
C SER A 106 19.71 -3.74 -4.60
N PHE A 107 18.65 -3.92 -3.83
CA PHE A 107 18.03 -5.23 -3.58
C PHE A 107 17.05 -5.62 -4.68
N TYR A 108 16.53 -4.63 -5.42
CA TYR A 108 15.53 -4.81 -6.46
C TYR A 108 15.88 -3.97 -7.67
N ILE A 109 15.64 -4.51 -8.85
CA ILE A 109 15.73 -3.80 -10.13
C ILE A 109 14.31 -3.70 -10.66
N LEU A 110 13.84 -2.49 -10.89
CA LEU A 110 12.54 -2.23 -11.50
C LEU A 110 12.72 -2.06 -13.01
N VAL A 111 11.96 -2.83 -13.77
CA VAL A 111 11.96 -2.76 -15.24
C VAL A 111 10.55 -2.38 -15.71
N LYS A 112 10.46 -1.33 -16.54
CA LYS A 112 9.19 -0.91 -17.13
C LYS A 112 9.07 -1.45 -18.54
N PHE A 113 8.00 -2.17 -18.81
CA PHE A 113 7.61 -2.63 -20.13
C PHE A 113 6.56 -1.69 -20.73
N ASN A 114 6.59 -1.50 -22.03
CA ASN A 114 5.51 -0.81 -22.74
C ASN A 114 4.23 -1.66 -22.75
N GLU A 115 4.39 -2.98 -22.92
CA GLU A 115 3.33 -3.97 -22.82
C GLU A 115 3.86 -5.18 -22.06
N LEU A 116 3.17 -5.58 -21.01
CA LEU A 116 3.58 -6.72 -20.19
C LEU A 116 2.86 -7.97 -20.70
N LYS A 117 3.66 -8.93 -21.18
CA LYS A 117 3.22 -10.29 -21.55
C LYS A 117 3.91 -11.29 -20.64
N ASP A 118 3.25 -12.41 -20.36
CA ASP A 118 3.85 -13.47 -19.54
C ASP A 118 5.13 -14.02 -20.16
N GLU A 119 5.21 -14.11 -21.49
CA GLU A 119 6.40 -14.48 -22.24
C GLU A 119 7.56 -13.52 -21.98
N SER A 120 7.30 -12.20 -21.88
CA SER A 120 8.31 -11.18 -21.61
C SER A 120 8.94 -11.33 -20.23
N LEU A 121 8.16 -11.76 -19.23
CA LEU A 121 8.67 -12.02 -17.88
C LEU A 121 9.59 -13.25 -17.86
N ALA A 122 9.19 -14.32 -18.53
CA ALA A 122 9.98 -15.56 -18.63
C ALA A 122 11.30 -15.31 -19.39
N GLU A 123 11.23 -14.55 -20.48
CA GLU A 123 12.41 -14.18 -21.28
C GLU A 123 13.39 -13.32 -20.46
N LEU A 124 12.87 -12.31 -19.74
CA LEU A 124 13.68 -11.47 -18.87
C LEU A 124 14.35 -12.30 -17.78
N GLN A 125 13.59 -13.19 -17.11
CA GLN A 125 14.14 -14.07 -16.09
C GLN A 125 15.25 -14.97 -16.62
N SER A 126 15.05 -15.56 -17.80
CA SER A 126 16.05 -16.40 -18.44
C SER A 126 17.34 -15.63 -18.78
N LYS A 127 17.19 -14.43 -19.37
CA LYS A 127 18.34 -13.58 -19.72
C LYS A 127 19.13 -13.13 -18.48
N VAL A 128 18.44 -12.67 -17.44
CA VAL A 128 19.12 -12.21 -16.22
C VAL A 128 19.72 -13.39 -15.46
N GLN A 129 19.05 -14.55 -15.41
CA GLN A 129 19.60 -15.76 -14.80
C GLN A 129 20.87 -16.24 -15.51
N ALA A 130 20.94 -16.10 -16.83
CA ALA A 130 22.16 -16.43 -17.61
C ALA A 130 23.33 -15.49 -17.29
N MET A 131 23.06 -14.23 -16.96
CA MET A 131 24.10 -13.28 -16.52
C MET A 131 24.63 -13.56 -15.12
N TYR A 132 23.77 -14.12 -14.25
CA TYR A 132 24.08 -14.39 -12.84
C TYR A 132 23.80 -15.86 -12.48
N PRO A 133 24.59 -16.83 -13.00
CA PRO A 133 24.30 -18.26 -12.86
C PRO A 133 24.33 -18.75 -11.39
N ASN A 134 25.12 -18.09 -10.56
CA ASN A 134 25.30 -18.48 -9.15
C ASN A 134 24.23 -17.86 -8.21
N ASN A 135 23.39 -16.95 -8.72
CA ASN A 135 22.37 -16.26 -7.92
C ASN A 135 20.97 -16.67 -8.38
N LYS A 136 20.06 -16.89 -7.45
CA LYS A 136 18.66 -17.14 -7.78
C LYS A 136 17.99 -15.82 -8.18
N VAL A 137 17.71 -15.66 -9.46
CA VAL A 137 16.96 -14.52 -9.99
C VAL A 137 15.46 -14.81 -9.92
N ILE A 138 14.68 -13.89 -9.36
CA ILE A 138 13.22 -13.97 -9.30
C ILE A 138 12.68 -12.73 -9.98
N VAL A 139 11.95 -12.92 -11.08
CA VAL A 139 11.24 -11.85 -11.79
C VAL A 139 9.76 -11.96 -11.46
N LYS A 140 9.17 -10.85 -11.01
CA LYS A 140 7.74 -10.79 -10.66
C LYS A 140 7.11 -9.57 -11.29
N SER A 141 5.85 -9.66 -11.66
CA SER A 141 5.06 -8.49 -12.03
C SER A 141 4.73 -7.68 -10.78
N TYR A 142 4.99 -6.38 -10.81
CA TYR A 142 4.63 -5.48 -9.70
C TYR A 142 3.11 -5.47 -9.46
N ALA A 143 2.31 -5.56 -10.52
CA ALA A 143 0.86 -5.63 -10.41
C ALA A 143 0.40 -6.92 -9.71
N SER A 144 1.02 -8.06 -10.00
CA SER A 144 0.68 -9.33 -9.33
C SER A 144 1.11 -9.34 -7.86
N GLU A 145 2.27 -8.76 -7.55
CA GLU A 145 2.71 -8.64 -6.15
C GLU A 145 1.77 -7.73 -5.34
N LEU A 146 1.36 -6.61 -5.94
CA LEU A 146 0.38 -5.72 -5.33
C LEU A 146 -0.98 -6.42 -5.15
N ALA A 147 -1.46 -7.15 -6.16
CA ALA A 147 -2.71 -7.92 -6.06
C ALA A 147 -2.66 -8.97 -4.94
N ASN A 148 -1.51 -9.63 -4.76
CA ASN A 148 -1.30 -10.61 -3.68
C ASN A 148 -1.37 -9.96 -2.29
N GLN A 149 -0.87 -8.74 -2.14
CA GLN A 149 -0.98 -7.99 -0.87
C GLN A 149 -2.44 -7.72 -0.51
N TYR A 150 -3.29 -7.45 -1.51
CA TYR A 150 -4.73 -7.21 -1.30
C TYR A 150 -5.60 -8.48 -1.29
N ALA A 151 -5.05 -9.64 -1.62
CA ALA A 151 -5.82 -10.89 -1.69
C ALA A 151 -6.52 -11.25 -0.38
N SER A 152 -5.86 -11.03 0.75
CA SER A 152 -6.44 -11.29 2.08
C SER A 152 -7.65 -10.39 2.37
N GLN A 153 -7.59 -9.12 1.97
CA GLN A 153 -8.69 -8.16 2.15
C GLN A 153 -9.88 -8.48 1.23
N LEU A 154 -9.60 -8.90 0.00
CA LEU A 154 -10.63 -9.35 -0.94
C LEU A 154 -11.34 -10.60 -0.43
N ASN A 155 -10.61 -11.56 0.11
CA ASN A 155 -11.17 -12.77 0.70
C ASN A 155 -12.03 -12.45 1.93
N PHE A 156 -11.59 -11.54 2.79
CA PHE A 156 -12.36 -11.07 3.94
C PHE A 156 -13.66 -10.39 3.51
N ARG A 157 -13.60 -9.48 2.54
CA ARG A 157 -14.79 -8.84 1.95
C ARG A 157 -15.78 -9.88 1.40
N ASN A 158 -15.29 -10.84 0.64
CA ASN A 158 -16.13 -11.90 0.06
C ASN A 158 -16.76 -12.77 1.16
N GLY A 159 -16.04 -13.06 2.23
CA GLY A 159 -16.57 -13.77 3.41
C GLY A 159 -17.72 -13.01 4.08
N ILE A 160 -17.58 -11.70 4.28
CA ILE A 160 -18.66 -10.85 4.83
C ILE A 160 -19.88 -10.85 3.92
N LEU A 161 -19.70 -10.76 2.60
CA LEU A 161 -20.82 -10.80 1.65
C LEU A 161 -21.58 -12.12 1.73
N VAL A 162 -20.88 -13.26 1.75
CA VAL A 162 -21.50 -14.58 1.90
C VAL A 162 -22.25 -14.68 3.23
N ALA A 163 -21.64 -14.28 4.34
CA ALA A 163 -22.28 -14.29 5.64
C ALA A 163 -23.54 -13.41 5.68
N GLY A 164 -23.49 -12.22 5.05
CA GLY A 164 -24.64 -11.33 4.93
C GLY A 164 -25.80 -11.96 4.14
N ILE A 165 -25.52 -12.64 3.03
CA ILE A 165 -26.54 -13.34 2.23
C ILE A 165 -27.16 -14.47 3.06
N VAL A 166 -26.35 -15.28 3.74
CA VAL A 166 -26.87 -16.37 4.59
C VAL A 166 -27.76 -15.82 5.70
N THR A 167 -27.33 -14.74 6.36
CA THR A 167 -28.13 -14.08 7.42
C THR A 167 -29.45 -13.56 6.87
N MET A 168 -29.47 -12.98 5.68
CA MET A 168 -30.69 -12.51 5.02
C MET A 168 -31.66 -13.67 4.75
N ILE A 169 -31.15 -14.80 4.25
CA ILE A 169 -31.97 -16.01 3.99
C ILE A 169 -32.59 -16.52 5.30
N ILE A 170 -31.81 -16.62 6.38
CA ILE A 170 -32.32 -17.05 7.69
C ILE A 170 -33.40 -16.10 8.21
N ALA A 171 -33.20 -14.79 8.08
CA ALA A 171 -34.19 -13.78 8.47
C ALA A 171 -35.50 -13.93 7.68
N LEU A 172 -35.42 -14.17 6.36
CA LEU A 172 -36.59 -14.40 5.54
C LEU A 172 -37.36 -15.67 5.96
N PHE A 173 -36.67 -16.78 6.22
CA PHE A 173 -37.32 -17.98 6.73
C PHE A 173 -37.97 -17.76 8.08
N GLY A 174 -37.30 -17.02 8.99
CA GLY A 174 -37.87 -16.63 10.28
C GLY A 174 -39.16 -15.82 10.13
N LEU A 175 -39.17 -14.85 9.21
CA LEU A 175 -40.34 -14.02 8.92
C LEU A 175 -41.49 -14.85 8.36
N VAL A 176 -41.23 -15.76 7.39
CA VAL A 176 -42.24 -16.63 6.82
C VAL A 176 -42.81 -17.59 7.86
N GLY A 177 -41.94 -18.13 8.74
CA GLY A 177 -42.39 -18.97 9.86
C GLY A 177 -43.28 -18.21 10.84
N TYR A 178 -42.87 -17.01 11.25
CA TYR A 178 -43.66 -16.15 12.12
C TYR A 178 -45.02 -15.76 11.53
N THR A 179 -45.05 -15.33 10.27
CA THR A 179 -46.31 -14.95 9.61
C THR A 179 -47.25 -16.15 9.44
N SER A 180 -46.73 -17.36 9.13
CA SER A 180 -47.50 -18.58 9.03
C SER A 180 -48.14 -18.96 10.35
N ASP A 181 -47.38 -18.88 11.45
CA ASP A 181 -47.89 -19.17 12.80
C ASP A 181 -48.98 -18.18 13.25
N GLU A 182 -48.77 -16.91 13.01
CA GLU A 182 -49.74 -15.84 13.33
C GLU A 182 -51.07 -16.02 12.53
N VAL A 183 -50.96 -16.36 11.24
CA VAL A 183 -52.15 -16.64 10.42
C VAL A 183 -52.90 -17.86 10.94
N ASN A 184 -52.22 -18.93 11.32
CA ASN A 184 -52.84 -20.14 11.85
C ASN A 184 -53.52 -19.89 13.19
N ARG A 185 -52.91 -19.07 14.05
CA ARG A 185 -53.48 -18.66 15.33
C ARG A 185 -54.77 -17.85 15.15
N ARG A 186 -54.79 -16.85 14.28
CA ARG A 186 -55.97 -16.06 13.97
C ARG A 186 -57.09 -16.87 13.36
N ARG A 187 -56.77 -17.87 12.47
CA ARG A 187 -57.77 -18.79 11.93
C ARG A 187 -58.44 -19.63 13.02
N LYS A 188 -57.71 -20.10 14.04
CA LYS A 188 -58.29 -20.82 15.17
C LYS A 188 -59.19 -19.92 16.03
N GLU A 189 -58.82 -18.69 16.29
CA GLU A 189 -59.62 -17.69 17.02
C GLU A 189 -60.92 -17.40 16.29
N ILE A 190 -60.89 -17.18 15.00
CA ILE A 190 -62.10 -16.96 14.17
C ILE A 190 -63.03 -18.17 14.16
N ALA A 191 -62.44 -19.40 14.06
CA ALA A 191 -63.23 -20.62 14.09
C ALA A 191 -63.91 -20.83 15.47
N SER A 192 -63.25 -20.50 16.57
CA SER A 192 -63.81 -20.52 17.91
C SER A 192 -65.01 -19.58 18.06
N VAL A 193 -64.83 -18.33 17.68
CA VAL A 193 -65.93 -17.32 17.76
C VAL A 193 -67.13 -17.74 16.90
N ARG A 194 -66.88 -18.31 15.73
CA ARG A 194 -67.98 -18.78 14.84
C ARG A 194 -68.75 -19.94 15.46
N ASN A 195 -68.08 -20.85 16.18
CA ASN A 195 -68.75 -21.95 16.87
C ASN A 195 -69.56 -21.48 18.07
N ASP A 196 -69.12 -20.45 18.80
CA ASP A 196 -69.83 -19.87 19.92
C ASP A 196 -71.10 -19.06 19.48
N LEU A 197 -71.12 -18.52 18.28
CA LEU A 197 -72.26 -17.82 17.70
C LEU A 197 -73.33 -18.79 17.13
N GLN A 198 -73.02 -20.07 16.99
CA GLN A 198 -73.98 -21.12 16.49
C GLN A 198 -74.60 -21.94 17.60
N ARG A 199 -74.25 -21.66 18.88
CA ARG A 199 -74.88 -22.23 20.06
C ARG A 199 -75.88 -21.24 20.67
#